data_19dd970e15d85c6a3d865c937b741802
#
_entry.id   19dd970e15d85c6a3d865c937b741802
#
_cell.length_a   1.000
_cell.length_b   1.000
_cell.length_c   1.000
_cell.angle_alpha   90.00
_cell.angle_beta   90.00
_cell.angle_gamma   90.00
#
_symmetry.space_group_name_H-M   'P 1'
#
loop_
_entity.id
_entity.type
_entity.pdbx_description
1 polymer ?
#
loop_
_entity_poly.entity_id
_entity_poly.type
_entity_poly.pdbx_seq_one_letter_code
_entity_poly.pdbx_strand_id
1 'polypeptide(L)'
;MQILYNEDCFERLKQIEDGSINLILSDPPYAIGFDASNHMESDDWDKMSNEEYVNLMTHYLIESKRVLTENGSCWIFFAPSMLKELIVAINNSGLIPHFDQWKSICRQKGRGAKYKLKSQREDFILLTKSNNFVLKHENNLFKYDENITNILNYYTGNVERPEFKFDDVIYNFKMPYYLSKTEKQIHSCQKSILLLYALIMNSSNKGDVVFDGFVGSGSCAIAAGLAEREFIGTELDEGMYEKAKSWIFSFNYNEYRKTFLSCGNSLPTFGKIKIKRGKNSGI
;
A
#
# COMPACT_ATOMS: atom_id res chain seq x y z
N MET A 1 -16.45 -2.43 5.14
CA MET A 1 -16.52 -1.08 5.78
C MET A 1 -15.16 -0.42 5.64
N GLN A 2 -15.08 0.91 5.37
CA GLN A 2 -13.81 1.63 5.29
C GLN A 2 -13.76 2.63 6.45
N ILE A 3 -12.77 2.53 7.32
CA ILE A 3 -12.61 3.40 8.49
C ILE A 3 -11.23 4.05 8.43
N LEU A 4 -11.22 5.38 8.46
CA LEU A 4 -10.00 6.17 8.49
C LEU A 4 -10.00 7.05 9.74
N TYR A 5 -8.87 7.07 10.43
CA TYR A 5 -8.66 7.85 11.65
C TYR A 5 -7.55 8.89 11.45
N ASN A 6 -7.76 10.10 11.97
CA ASN A 6 -6.69 11.08 12.07
C ASN A 6 -6.05 10.95 13.44
N GLU A 7 -5.03 10.11 13.52
CA GLU A 7 -4.28 9.84 14.75
C GLU A 7 -2.98 9.07 14.47
N ASP A 8 -2.13 8.97 15.46
CA ASP A 8 -0.94 8.12 15.42
C ASP A 8 -1.31 6.63 15.30
N CYS A 9 -0.59 5.89 14.46
CA CYS A 9 -0.86 4.47 14.21
C CYS A 9 -0.70 3.62 15.48
N PHE A 10 0.20 3.96 16.40
CA PHE A 10 0.40 3.23 17.65
C PHE A 10 -0.77 3.42 18.61
N GLU A 11 -1.39 4.62 18.64
CA GLU A 11 -2.59 4.83 19.44
C GLU A 11 -3.77 4.01 18.92
N ARG A 12 -3.87 3.83 17.60
CA ARG A 12 -4.86 2.94 16.99
C ARG A 12 -4.56 1.47 17.26
N LEU A 13 -3.32 1.05 17.05
CA LEU A 13 -2.91 -0.34 17.27
C LEU A 13 -3.23 -0.82 18.69
N LYS A 14 -3.01 0.01 19.73
CA LYS A 14 -3.40 -0.31 21.11
C LYS A 14 -4.89 -0.64 21.29
N GLN A 15 -5.75 -0.15 20.41
CA GLN A 15 -7.21 -0.33 20.47
C GLN A 15 -7.70 -1.48 19.56
N ILE A 16 -6.84 -2.01 18.72
CA ILE A 16 -7.15 -3.16 17.86
C ILE A 16 -6.95 -4.45 18.65
N GLU A 17 -7.96 -5.31 18.59
CA GLU A 17 -7.94 -6.61 19.25
C GLU A 17 -6.88 -7.54 18.66
N ASP A 18 -6.24 -8.34 19.50
CA ASP A 18 -5.27 -9.35 19.09
C ASP A 18 -5.89 -10.32 18.08
N GLY A 19 -5.15 -10.60 17.00
CA GLY A 19 -5.58 -11.58 16.01
C GLY A 19 -6.83 -11.19 15.22
N SER A 20 -7.11 -9.88 15.05
CA SER A 20 -8.31 -9.39 14.35
C SER A 20 -8.04 -8.85 12.94
N ILE A 21 -6.77 -8.66 12.55
CA ILE A 21 -6.37 -8.15 11.24
C ILE A 21 -5.87 -9.30 10.36
N ASN A 22 -6.40 -9.40 9.15
CA ASN A 22 -6.03 -10.45 8.21
C ASN A 22 -4.84 -10.05 7.33
N LEU A 23 -4.75 -8.77 6.98
CA LEU A 23 -3.69 -8.23 6.14
C LEU A 23 -3.25 -6.85 6.61
N ILE A 24 -1.96 -6.67 6.79
CA ILE A 24 -1.34 -5.35 6.92
C ILE A 24 -0.66 -5.02 5.60
N LEU A 25 -0.90 -3.82 5.10
CA LEU A 25 -0.30 -3.34 3.85
C LEU A 25 0.09 -1.88 4.03
N SER A 26 1.37 -1.62 4.30
CA SER A 26 1.82 -0.32 4.77
C SER A 26 3.09 0.17 4.08
N ASP A 27 3.11 1.48 3.88
CA ASP A 27 4.22 2.26 3.32
C ASP A 27 4.73 3.27 4.36
N PRO A 28 5.53 2.80 5.35
CA PRO A 28 6.01 3.65 6.44
C PRO A 28 7.03 4.67 5.94
N PRO A 29 7.38 5.70 6.75
CA PRO A 29 8.53 6.56 6.49
C PRO A 29 9.81 5.75 6.32
N TYR A 30 10.68 6.16 5.38
CA TYR A 30 11.89 5.39 5.03
C TYR A 30 13.18 5.91 5.66
N ALA A 31 13.14 7.02 6.38
CA ALA A 31 14.33 7.67 6.97
C ALA A 31 15.42 8.03 5.95
N ILE A 32 15.03 8.39 4.74
CA ILE A 32 15.96 8.79 3.66
C ILE A 32 16.04 10.31 3.48
N GLY A 33 15.39 11.08 4.37
CA GLY A 33 15.33 12.54 4.33
C GLY A 33 14.62 13.04 3.06
N PHE A 34 13.51 12.43 2.69
CA PHE A 34 12.75 12.82 1.51
C PHE A 34 12.24 14.25 1.66
N ASP A 35 12.61 15.14 0.74
CA ASP A 35 12.17 16.52 0.71
C ASP A 35 10.81 16.61 -0.02
N ALA A 36 9.75 16.83 0.75
CA ALA A 36 8.39 17.00 0.29
C ALA A 36 7.99 18.46 0.04
N SER A 37 8.88 19.43 0.27
CA SER A 37 8.58 20.88 0.22
C SER A 37 7.92 21.36 -1.07
N ASN A 38 8.18 20.68 -2.20
CA ASN A 38 7.56 20.99 -3.47
C ASN A 38 6.10 20.49 -3.60
N HIS A 39 5.58 19.76 -2.60
CA HIS A 39 4.27 19.10 -2.65
C HIS A 39 3.27 19.57 -1.59
N MET A 40 3.55 20.66 -0.89
CA MET A 40 2.72 21.21 0.20
C MET A 40 2.52 20.24 1.38
N GLU A 41 3.48 19.37 1.61
CA GLU A 41 3.53 18.43 2.73
C GLU A 41 4.53 18.92 3.78
N SER A 42 4.39 18.53 5.05
CA SER A 42 5.40 18.87 6.07
C SER A 42 6.71 18.14 5.76
N ASP A 43 7.85 18.85 5.84
CA ASP A 43 9.15 18.33 5.39
C ASP A 43 9.80 17.33 6.34
N ASP A 44 9.23 17.10 7.52
CA ASP A 44 9.94 16.44 8.63
C ASP A 44 9.56 14.98 8.88
N TRP A 45 8.50 14.46 8.25
CA TRP A 45 7.99 13.10 8.50
C TRP A 45 8.98 11.97 8.13
N ASP A 46 9.92 12.21 7.22
CA ASP A 46 10.93 11.22 6.79
C ASP A 46 12.35 11.55 7.32
N LYS A 47 12.47 12.59 8.17
CA LYS A 47 13.74 12.99 8.77
C LYS A 47 13.91 12.32 10.13
N MET A 48 14.53 11.17 10.13
CA MET A 48 14.89 10.43 11.35
C MET A 48 16.25 9.74 11.19
N SER A 49 16.91 9.44 12.29
CA SER A 49 18.14 8.66 12.30
C SER A 49 17.84 7.17 12.01
N ASN A 50 18.88 6.41 11.66
CA ASN A 50 18.76 4.96 11.48
C ASN A 50 18.27 4.25 12.75
N GLU A 51 18.69 4.71 13.94
CA GLU A 51 18.26 4.17 15.23
C GLU A 51 16.77 4.43 15.47
N GLU A 52 16.30 5.66 15.22
CA GLU A 52 14.88 6.01 15.31
C GLU A 52 14.04 5.18 14.34
N TYR A 53 14.51 4.96 13.11
CA TYR A 53 13.86 4.08 12.16
C TYR A 53 13.76 2.63 12.64
N VAL A 54 14.86 2.06 13.18
CA VAL A 54 14.85 0.71 13.75
C VAL A 54 13.85 0.61 14.89
N ASN A 55 13.82 1.59 15.79
CA ASN A 55 12.88 1.63 16.92
C ASN A 55 11.43 1.73 16.46
N LEU A 56 11.14 2.65 15.52
CA LEU A 56 9.81 2.83 14.92
C LEU A 56 9.33 1.51 14.28
N MET A 57 10.15 0.93 13.40
CA MET A 57 9.77 -0.27 12.67
C MET A 57 9.69 -1.50 13.58
N THR A 58 10.58 -1.62 14.57
CA THR A 58 10.50 -2.72 15.56
C THR A 58 9.18 -2.67 16.30
N HIS A 59 8.81 -1.50 16.83
CA HIS A 59 7.55 -1.33 17.55
C HIS A 59 6.34 -1.59 16.64
N TYR A 60 6.35 -1.02 15.43
CA TYR A 60 5.28 -1.23 14.45
C TYR A 60 5.10 -2.71 14.08
N LEU A 61 6.20 -3.44 13.87
CA LEU A 61 6.15 -4.85 13.48
C LEU A 61 5.77 -5.77 14.67
N ILE A 62 6.14 -5.43 15.92
CA ILE A 62 5.67 -6.14 17.12
C ILE A 62 4.15 -6.02 17.25
N GLU A 63 3.61 -4.81 17.16
CA GLU A 63 2.17 -4.59 17.22
C GLU A 63 1.46 -5.21 16.00
N SER A 64 2.06 -5.14 14.82
CA SER A 64 1.57 -5.84 13.62
C SER A 64 1.42 -7.34 13.87
N LYS A 65 2.43 -7.98 14.46
CA LYS A 65 2.37 -9.41 14.83
C LYS A 65 1.25 -9.71 15.82
N ARG A 66 1.04 -8.83 16.79
CA ARG A 66 -0.01 -8.99 17.81
C ARG A 66 -1.40 -8.98 17.17
N VAL A 67 -1.69 -7.96 16.35
CA VAL A 67 -3.02 -7.78 15.76
C VAL A 67 -3.31 -8.70 14.59
N LEU A 68 -2.28 -9.27 13.92
CA LEU A 68 -2.48 -10.22 12.84
C LEU A 68 -3.14 -11.51 13.33
N THR A 69 -4.10 -12.01 12.53
CA THR A 69 -4.62 -13.38 12.65
C THR A 69 -3.49 -14.40 12.48
N GLU A 70 -3.69 -15.65 12.89
CA GLU A 70 -2.66 -16.69 12.77
C GLU A 70 -2.23 -16.95 11.32
N ASN A 71 -3.15 -16.80 10.37
CA ASN A 71 -2.89 -16.92 8.93
C ASN A 71 -2.74 -15.56 8.23
N GLY A 72 -2.60 -14.49 9.00
CA GLY A 72 -2.45 -13.14 8.50
C GLY A 72 -1.05 -12.83 7.99
N SER A 73 -0.93 -11.83 7.14
CA SER A 73 0.31 -11.38 6.51
C SER A 73 0.47 -9.88 6.52
N CYS A 74 1.71 -9.44 6.35
CA CYS A 74 2.10 -8.04 6.35
C CYS A 74 3.02 -7.76 5.15
N TRP A 75 2.61 -6.88 4.25
CA TRP A 75 3.45 -6.32 3.20
C TRP A 75 3.98 -4.96 3.63
N ILE A 76 5.30 -4.83 3.68
CA ILE A 76 5.98 -3.58 4.04
C ILE A 76 6.79 -3.08 2.87
N PHE A 77 6.49 -1.83 2.45
CA PHE A 77 7.33 -1.09 1.51
C PHE A 77 8.54 -0.52 2.22
N PHE A 78 9.67 -0.41 1.52
CA PHE A 78 10.90 0.13 2.10
C PHE A 78 11.85 0.68 1.04
N ALA A 79 12.75 1.58 1.45
CA ALA A 79 13.87 2.00 0.63
C ALA A 79 15.00 0.96 0.70
N PRO A 80 15.58 0.51 -0.44
CA PRO A 80 16.69 -0.44 -0.44
C PRO A 80 17.90 -0.02 0.39
N SER A 81 18.11 1.28 0.58
CA SER A 81 19.18 1.83 1.44
C SER A 81 18.99 1.52 2.92
N MET A 82 17.75 1.27 3.35
CA MET A 82 17.37 0.98 4.74
C MET A 82 17.13 -0.51 5.01
N LEU A 83 17.53 -1.36 4.08
CA LEU A 83 17.32 -2.81 4.21
C LEU A 83 17.98 -3.40 5.47
N LYS A 84 19.19 -2.96 5.81
CA LYS A 84 19.90 -3.44 7.00
C LYS A 84 19.13 -3.14 8.27
N GLU A 85 18.65 -1.92 8.39
CA GLU A 85 17.86 -1.43 9.53
C GLU A 85 16.51 -2.16 9.61
N LEU A 86 15.85 -2.35 8.47
CA LEU A 86 14.59 -3.10 8.40
C LEU A 86 14.77 -4.56 8.85
N ILE A 87 15.84 -5.23 8.43
CA ILE A 87 16.13 -6.61 8.86
C ILE A 87 16.32 -6.70 10.38
N VAL A 88 16.98 -5.72 10.99
CA VAL A 88 17.10 -5.66 12.47
C VAL A 88 15.71 -5.56 13.11
N ALA A 89 14.86 -4.68 12.60
CA ALA A 89 13.48 -4.52 13.10
C ALA A 89 12.64 -5.80 12.94
N ILE A 90 12.73 -6.46 11.77
CA ILE A 90 12.04 -7.73 11.51
C ILE A 90 12.49 -8.81 12.50
N ASN A 91 13.79 -8.97 12.71
CA ASN A 91 14.31 -9.96 13.65
C ASN A 91 13.82 -9.69 15.09
N ASN A 92 13.77 -8.43 15.50
CA ASN A 92 13.28 -8.04 16.82
C ASN A 92 11.77 -8.27 16.98
N SER A 93 10.99 -8.18 15.91
CA SER A 93 9.52 -8.36 15.95
C SER A 93 9.09 -9.81 16.09
N GLY A 94 9.93 -10.73 15.60
CA GLY A 94 9.61 -12.15 15.50
C GLY A 94 8.56 -12.49 14.45
N LEU A 95 8.29 -11.60 13.47
CA LEU A 95 7.63 -11.94 12.22
C LEU A 95 8.56 -12.75 11.33
N ILE A 96 8.00 -13.61 10.48
CA ILE A 96 8.76 -14.47 9.55
C ILE A 96 8.90 -13.75 8.22
N PRO A 97 10.13 -13.37 7.79
CA PRO A 97 10.33 -12.77 6.48
C PRO A 97 10.35 -13.84 5.37
N HIS A 98 9.66 -13.56 4.29
CA HIS A 98 9.67 -14.37 3.08
C HIS A 98 10.53 -13.69 2.00
N PHE A 99 11.82 -13.98 1.99
CA PHE A 99 12.77 -13.38 1.05
C PHE A 99 12.53 -13.78 -0.40
N ASP A 100 11.89 -14.91 -0.66
CA ASP A 100 11.38 -15.33 -1.96
C ASP A 100 10.16 -14.50 -2.43
N GLN A 101 9.53 -13.78 -1.48
CA GLN A 101 8.45 -12.81 -1.73
C GLN A 101 8.94 -11.35 -1.55
N TRP A 102 10.22 -11.09 -1.71
CA TRP A 102 10.74 -9.74 -1.89
C TRP A 102 10.52 -9.33 -3.34
N LYS A 103 9.79 -8.25 -3.55
CA LYS A 103 9.41 -7.75 -4.87
C LYS A 103 9.96 -6.34 -5.09
N SER A 104 10.27 -6.02 -6.33
CA SER A 104 10.71 -4.68 -6.74
C SER A 104 9.83 -4.13 -7.85
N ILE A 105 9.42 -2.88 -7.72
CA ILE A 105 8.73 -2.16 -8.79
C ILE A 105 9.74 -1.30 -9.53
N CYS A 106 9.83 -1.44 -10.85
CA CYS A 106 10.61 -0.56 -11.69
C CYS A 106 9.85 0.74 -11.96
N ARG A 107 10.42 1.87 -11.55
CA ARG A 107 9.93 3.22 -11.88
C ARG A 107 10.39 3.63 -13.28
N GLN A 108 9.55 4.33 -14.04
CA GLN A 108 9.91 4.82 -15.36
C GLN A 108 11.01 5.89 -15.36
N LYS A 109 11.03 6.73 -14.32
CA LYS A 109 12.05 7.77 -14.14
C LYS A 109 12.84 7.47 -12.88
N GLY A 110 14.13 7.21 -13.05
CA GLY A 110 15.04 7.05 -11.93
C GLY A 110 15.21 8.35 -11.16
N ARG A 111 15.19 8.24 -9.83
CA ARG A 111 15.62 9.31 -8.93
C ARG A 111 17.11 9.14 -8.65
N GLY A 112 17.87 10.21 -8.64
CA GLY A 112 19.27 10.13 -8.32
C GLY A 112 19.97 11.47 -8.28
N ALA A 113 21.03 11.54 -7.52
CA ALA A 113 21.90 12.69 -7.41
C ALA A 113 22.89 12.76 -8.59
N LYS A 114 23.51 13.93 -8.78
CA LYS A 114 24.50 14.21 -9.82
C LYS A 114 25.65 13.18 -9.90
N TYR A 115 26.01 12.56 -8.78
CA TYR A 115 27.15 11.66 -8.63
C TYR A 115 26.82 10.20 -8.28
N LYS A 116 25.54 9.79 -8.43
CA LYS A 116 25.08 8.42 -8.14
C LYS A 116 24.31 7.85 -9.32
N LEU A 117 24.37 6.54 -9.51
CA LEU A 117 23.46 5.84 -10.40
C LEU A 117 22.03 6.06 -9.92
N LYS A 118 21.12 6.33 -10.86
CA LYS A 118 19.73 6.60 -10.53
C LYS A 118 19.05 5.35 -10.00
N SER A 119 18.39 5.45 -8.85
CA SER A 119 17.50 4.40 -8.36
C SER A 119 16.21 4.41 -9.18
N GLN A 120 15.84 3.26 -9.73
CA GLN A 120 14.62 3.07 -10.51
C GLN A 120 13.67 2.07 -9.85
N ARG A 121 13.95 1.63 -8.63
CA ARG A 121 13.14 0.62 -7.97
C ARG A 121 12.57 1.11 -6.64
N GLU A 122 11.49 0.49 -6.26
CA GLU A 122 10.84 0.56 -4.97
C GLU A 122 10.58 -0.86 -4.52
N ASP A 123 10.93 -1.19 -3.31
CA ASP A 123 10.93 -2.56 -2.83
C ASP A 123 9.84 -2.77 -1.75
N PHE A 124 9.34 -3.99 -1.67
CA PHE A 124 8.44 -4.42 -0.60
C PHE A 124 8.63 -5.92 -0.33
N ILE A 125 8.35 -6.33 0.89
CA ILE A 125 8.58 -7.69 1.37
C ILE A 125 7.36 -8.21 2.13
N LEU A 126 7.08 -9.51 1.97
CA LEU A 126 6.06 -10.23 2.74
C LEU A 126 6.65 -10.69 4.07
N LEU A 127 5.93 -10.38 5.14
CA LEU A 127 6.16 -10.89 6.50
C LEU A 127 4.90 -11.62 6.96
N THR A 128 5.06 -12.70 7.75
CA THR A 128 3.92 -13.46 8.26
C THR A 128 4.09 -13.78 9.75
N LYS A 129 2.97 -14.08 10.40
CA LYS A 129 2.95 -14.51 11.79
C LYS A 129 3.33 -15.99 11.92
N SER A 130 2.92 -16.80 10.96
CA SER A 130 3.18 -18.23 10.90
C SER A 130 3.48 -18.69 9.47
N ASN A 131 3.82 -19.97 9.30
CA ASN A 131 3.99 -20.57 7.96
C ASN A 131 2.65 -20.91 7.28
N ASN A 132 1.53 -20.77 7.97
CA ASN A 132 0.19 -20.98 7.44
C ASN A 132 -0.46 -19.65 7.09
N PHE A 133 -0.10 -19.04 5.97
CA PHE A 133 -0.60 -17.76 5.52
C PHE A 133 -1.33 -17.85 4.19
N VAL A 134 -2.16 -16.85 3.92
CA VAL A 134 -2.90 -16.76 2.65
C VAL A 134 -2.01 -16.14 1.58
N LEU A 135 -1.69 -16.92 0.54
CA LEU A 135 -1.07 -16.43 -0.69
C LEU A 135 -1.65 -17.17 -1.90
N LYS A 136 -2.34 -16.46 -2.79
CA LYS A 136 -3.07 -17.01 -3.93
C LYS A 136 -2.31 -16.76 -5.22
N HIS A 137 -1.65 -17.79 -5.72
CA HIS A 137 -0.86 -17.70 -6.96
C HIS A 137 -1.71 -17.54 -8.23
N GLU A 138 -2.94 -17.98 -8.21
CA GLU A 138 -3.89 -17.89 -9.32
C GLU A 138 -4.34 -16.46 -9.67
N ASN A 139 -4.20 -15.52 -8.72
CA ASN A 139 -4.52 -14.11 -8.94
C ASN A 139 -3.34 -13.30 -9.49
N ASN A 140 -2.23 -13.95 -9.87
CA ASN A 140 -1.03 -13.28 -10.34
C ASN A 140 -1.12 -12.73 -11.77
N LEU A 141 -2.24 -12.95 -12.45
CA LEU A 141 -2.47 -12.50 -13.81
C LEU A 141 -3.56 -11.43 -13.83
N PHE A 142 -3.17 -10.19 -14.10
CA PHE A 142 -4.10 -9.12 -14.42
C PHE A 142 -4.07 -8.89 -15.93
N LYS A 143 -5.23 -9.06 -16.58
CA LYS A 143 -5.38 -8.68 -17.99
C LYS A 143 -5.78 -7.22 -18.03
N TYR A 144 -5.01 -6.43 -18.75
CA TYR A 144 -5.45 -5.08 -19.12
C TYR A 144 -6.56 -5.19 -20.16
N ASP A 145 -7.54 -4.28 -20.09
CA ASP A 145 -8.46 -4.14 -21.19
C ASP A 145 -7.75 -3.60 -22.45
N GLU A 146 -8.40 -3.67 -23.60
CA GLU A 146 -7.83 -3.25 -24.87
C GLU A 146 -7.40 -1.76 -24.87
N ASN A 147 -8.13 -0.90 -24.16
CA ASN A 147 -7.82 0.52 -24.06
C ASN A 147 -6.53 0.77 -23.28
N ILE A 148 -6.32 0.05 -22.19
CA ILE A 148 -5.08 0.15 -21.39
C ILE A 148 -3.91 -0.43 -22.17
N THR A 149 -4.10 -1.57 -22.84
CA THR A 149 -3.09 -2.16 -23.71
C THR A 149 -2.66 -1.19 -24.80
N ASN A 150 -3.59 -0.48 -25.43
CA ASN A 150 -3.30 0.54 -26.43
C ASN A 150 -2.55 1.75 -25.85
N ILE A 151 -2.93 2.21 -24.65
CA ILE A 151 -2.22 3.29 -23.93
C ILE A 151 -0.79 2.84 -23.58
N LEU A 152 -0.62 1.62 -23.08
CA LEU A 152 0.69 1.07 -22.76
C LEU A 152 1.55 0.94 -24.04
N ASN A 153 1.00 0.44 -25.12
CA ASN A 153 1.67 0.32 -26.41
C ASN A 153 2.14 1.68 -26.96
N TYR A 154 1.31 2.72 -26.84
CA TYR A 154 1.68 4.08 -27.26
C TYR A 154 2.91 4.61 -26.51
N TYR A 155 3.03 4.32 -25.22
CA TYR A 155 4.12 4.86 -24.39
C TYR A 155 5.36 3.97 -24.26
N THR A 156 5.27 2.68 -24.53
CA THR A 156 6.36 1.72 -24.27
C THR A 156 6.85 1.01 -25.53
N GLY A 157 6.18 1.25 -26.68
CA GLY A 157 6.39 0.39 -27.85
C GLY A 157 5.85 -1.03 -27.60
N ASN A 158 5.37 -1.71 -28.62
CA ASN A 158 4.69 -3.01 -28.58
C ASN A 158 4.88 -3.85 -27.30
N VAL A 159 3.87 -3.80 -26.43
CA VAL A 159 3.79 -4.73 -25.31
C VAL A 159 3.17 -6.01 -25.84
N GLU A 160 4.00 -7.03 -26.09
CA GLU A 160 3.55 -8.34 -26.59
C GLU A 160 2.65 -9.08 -25.59
N ARG A 161 2.53 -8.60 -24.34
CA ARG A 161 1.74 -9.23 -23.27
C ARG A 161 0.82 -8.21 -22.61
N PRO A 162 -0.50 -8.29 -22.85
CA PRO A 162 -1.49 -7.45 -22.13
C PRO A 162 -1.75 -7.97 -20.70
N GLU A 163 -0.83 -8.74 -20.14
CA GLU A 163 -0.96 -9.37 -18.83
C GLU A 163 0.08 -8.80 -17.87
N PHE A 164 -0.37 -8.45 -16.68
CA PHE A 164 0.48 -8.06 -15.57
C PHE A 164 0.75 -9.30 -14.71
N LYS A 165 2.02 -9.67 -14.56
CA LYS A 165 2.44 -10.75 -13.66
C LYS A 165 3.11 -10.19 -12.42
N PHE A 166 2.79 -10.76 -11.27
CA PHE A 166 3.53 -10.56 -10.04
C PHE A 166 4.78 -11.44 -10.04
N ASP A 167 5.77 -11.03 -10.81
CA ASP A 167 7.12 -11.59 -10.78
C ASP A 167 7.96 -10.86 -9.72
N ASP A 168 9.19 -11.29 -9.47
CA ASP A 168 10.10 -10.66 -8.50
C ASP A 168 10.42 -9.21 -8.85
N VAL A 169 10.41 -8.88 -10.14
CA VAL A 169 10.56 -7.52 -10.64
C VAL A 169 9.36 -7.16 -11.50
N ILE A 170 8.60 -6.17 -11.05
CA ILE A 170 7.41 -5.70 -11.71
C ILE A 170 7.81 -4.59 -12.69
N TYR A 171 7.94 -4.97 -13.96
CA TYR A 171 8.24 -4.03 -15.04
C TYR A 171 6.99 -3.33 -15.56
N ASN A 172 7.19 -2.15 -16.14
CA ASN A 172 6.16 -1.37 -16.82
C ASN A 172 4.97 -0.97 -15.94
N PHE A 173 5.17 -0.95 -14.61
CA PHE A 173 4.16 -0.45 -13.72
C PHE A 173 4.13 1.08 -13.82
N LYS A 174 3.21 1.61 -14.63
CA LYS A 174 2.99 3.06 -14.70
C LYS A 174 2.21 3.51 -13.47
N MET A 175 2.68 4.61 -12.88
CA MET A 175 1.91 5.27 -11.84
C MET A 175 0.54 5.65 -12.44
N PRO A 176 -0.54 5.25 -11.82
CA PRO A 176 -1.89 5.24 -12.40
C PRO A 176 -2.46 6.58 -12.80
N TYR A 177 -1.97 7.69 -12.21
CA TYR A 177 -2.44 9.03 -12.57
C TYR A 177 -2.17 9.40 -14.03
N TYR A 178 -1.31 8.65 -14.74
CA TYR A 178 -1.15 8.79 -16.19
C TYR A 178 -2.13 7.94 -17.00
N LEU A 179 -2.80 6.98 -16.36
CA LEU A 179 -3.66 6.00 -17.01
C LEU A 179 -5.15 6.28 -16.84
N SER A 180 -5.54 7.12 -15.87
CA SER A 180 -6.93 7.32 -15.52
C SER A 180 -7.23 8.75 -15.08
N LYS A 181 -8.35 9.31 -15.55
CA LYS A 181 -8.90 10.56 -14.99
C LYS A 181 -9.46 10.38 -13.58
N THR A 182 -9.64 9.14 -13.13
CA THR A 182 -10.20 8.79 -11.81
C THR A 182 -9.12 8.68 -10.72
N GLU A 183 -7.86 8.46 -11.09
CA GLU A 183 -6.76 8.39 -10.15
C GLU A 183 -5.93 9.67 -10.20
N LYS A 184 -6.17 10.58 -9.26
CA LYS A 184 -5.43 11.85 -9.11
C LYS A 184 -4.25 11.63 -8.18
N GLN A 185 -3.11 12.25 -8.49
CA GLN A 185 -2.00 12.32 -7.56
C GLN A 185 -2.31 13.38 -6.50
N ILE A 186 -2.51 12.97 -5.26
CA ILE A 186 -2.76 13.85 -4.11
C ILE A 186 -1.63 13.81 -3.08
N HIS A 187 -0.71 12.85 -3.21
CA HIS A 187 0.46 12.68 -2.36
C HIS A 187 1.71 12.35 -3.21
N SER A 188 2.87 12.87 -2.82
CA SER A 188 4.14 12.69 -3.56
C SER A 188 4.60 11.25 -3.64
N CYS A 189 4.33 10.46 -2.61
CA CYS A 189 4.67 9.05 -2.48
C CYS A 189 3.49 8.09 -2.71
N GLN A 190 2.42 8.57 -3.34
CA GLN A 190 1.21 7.79 -3.60
C GLN A 190 1.52 6.47 -4.31
N LYS A 191 1.07 5.36 -3.72
CA LYS A 191 1.14 4.04 -4.34
C LYS A 191 0.00 3.82 -5.34
N SER A 192 0.25 2.98 -6.32
CA SER A 192 -0.76 2.59 -7.29
C SER A 192 -1.88 1.78 -6.67
N ILE A 193 -3.12 2.18 -6.91
CA ILE A 193 -4.30 1.42 -6.51
C ILE A 193 -4.26 0.01 -7.08
N LEU A 194 -3.86 -0.15 -8.34
CA LEU A 194 -3.82 -1.46 -8.99
C LEU A 194 -2.80 -2.41 -8.35
N LEU A 195 -1.61 -1.89 -7.98
CA LEU A 195 -0.62 -2.66 -7.23
C LEU A 195 -1.16 -3.12 -5.88
N LEU A 196 -1.71 -2.18 -5.10
CA LEU A 196 -2.23 -2.48 -3.77
C LEU A 196 -3.43 -3.44 -3.86
N TYR A 197 -4.30 -3.26 -4.86
CA TYR A 197 -5.40 -4.19 -5.15
C TYR A 197 -4.90 -5.61 -5.40
N ALA A 198 -3.84 -5.76 -6.20
CA ALA A 198 -3.25 -7.04 -6.50
C ALA A 198 -2.65 -7.72 -5.27
N LEU A 199 -1.92 -6.97 -4.42
CA LEU A 199 -1.39 -7.48 -3.15
C LEU A 199 -2.52 -7.93 -2.22
N ILE A 200 -3.59 -7.14 -2.10
CA ILE A 200 -4.76 -7.47 -1.29
C ILE A 200 -5.47 -8.72 -1.80
N MET A 201 -5.68 -8.84 -3.12
CA MET A 201 -6.33 -10.02 -3.72
C MET A 201 -5.53 -11.30 -3.51
N ASN A 202 -4.19 -11.20 -3.56
CA ASN A 202 -3.32 -12.36 -3.38
C ASN A 202 -3.18 -12.78 -1.91
N SER A 203 -3.28 -11.84 -0.96
CA SER A 203 -2.94 -12.06 0.45
C SER A 203 -4.13 -12.03 1.41
N SER A 204 -5.36 -12.02 0.89
CA SER A 204 -6.56 -11.98 1.72
C SER A 204 -7.78 -12.59 1.03
N ASN A 205 -8.86 -12.78 1.79
CA ASN A 205 -10.16 -13.21 1.31
C ASN A 205 -11.16 -12.05 1.30
N LYS A 206 -12.26 -12.21 0.57
CA LYS A 206 -13.38 -11.26 0.62
C LYS A 206 -13.93 -11.18 2.05
N GLY A 207 -14.13 -9.96 2.53
CA GLY A 207 -14.60 -9.68 3.88
C GLY A 207 -13.50 -9.61 4.94
N ASP A 208 -12.27 -10.00 4.61
CA ASP A 208 -11.11 -9.84 5.51
C ASP A 208 -10.83 -8.37 5.82
N VAL A 209 -10.19 -8.12 6.96
CA VAL A 209 -9.81 -6.77 7.39
C VAL A 209 -8.37 -6.46 6.97
N VAL A 210 -8.22 -5.36 6.24
CA VAL A 210 -6.92 -4.77 5.84
C VAL A 210 -6.62 -3.58 6.75
N PHE A 211 -5.40 -3.54 7.30
CA PHE A 211 -4.91 -2.42 8.11
C PHE A 211 -3.75 -1.72 7.40
N ASP A 212 -3.76 -0.39 7.46
CA ASP A 212 -2.66 0.47 7.03
C ASP A 212 -2.40 1.56 8.07
N GLY A 213 -1.21 1.53 8.68
CA GLY A 213 -0.81 2.49 9.70
C GLY A 213 -0.35 3.84 9.14
N PHE A 214 -0.10 3.95 7.82
CA PHE A 214 0.51 5.11 7.16
C PHE A 214 -0.23 5.41 5.84
N VAL A 215 -1.51 5.78 5.94
CA VAL A 215 -2.45 5.82 4.82
C VAL A 215 -2.06 6.78 3.72
N GLY A 216 -1.44 7.91 4.06
CA GLY A 216 -1.07 8.93 3.09
C GLY A 216 -2.25 9.35 2.22
N SER A 217 -2.17 9.02 0.92
CA SER A 217 -3.22 9.38 -0.05
C SER A 217 -4.55 8.65 0.11
N GLY A 218 -4.59 7.50 0.78
CA GLY A 218 -5.79 6.63 0.84
C GLY A 218 -5.88 5.57 -0.26
N SER A 219 -4.83 5.39 -1.06
CA SER A 219 -4.80 4.38 -2.13
C SER A 219 -5.09 2.97 -1.62
N CYS A 220 -4.58 2.63 -0.42
CA CYS A 220 -4.80 1.32 0.20
C CYS A 220 -6.28 1.10 0.57
N ALA A 221 -6.94 2.12 1.13
CA ALA A 221 -8.37 2.07 1.45
C ALA A 221 -9.23 1.86 0.20
N ILE A 222 -8.90 2.56 -0.90
CA ILE A 222 -9.60 2.41 -2.19
C ILE A 222 -9.36 1.00 -2.75
N ALA A 223 -8.14 0.50 -2.72
CA ALA A 223 -7.80 -0.84 -3.20
C ALA A 223 -8.53 -1.93 -2.38
N ALA A 224 -8.58 -1.79 -1.06
CA ALA A 224 -9.35 -2.69 -0.19
C ALA A 224 -10.86 -2.67 -0.51
N GLY A 225 -11.42 -1.48 -0.76
CA GLY A 225 -12.82 -1.34 -1.20
C GLY A 225 -13.08 -1.99 -2.56
N LEU A 226 -12.19 -1.82 -3.53
CA LEU A 226 -12.26 -2.50 -4.83
C LEU A 226 -12.22 -4.02 -4.69
N ALA A 227 -11.42 -4.51 -3.77
CA ALA A 227 -11.25 -5.92 -3.46
C ALA A 227 -12.34 -6.50 -2.55
N GLU A 228 -13.30 -5.70 -2.11
CA GLU A 228 -14.37 -6.08 -1.17
C GLU A 228 -13.85 -6.56 0.20
N ARG A 229 -12.77 -5.91 0.66
CA ARG A 229 -12.22 -6.08 2.01
C ARG A 229 -12.70 -4.92 2.90
N GLU A 230 -12.76 -5.18 4.19
CA GLU A 230 -12.87 -4.13 5.18
C GLU A 230 -11.52 -3.44 5.34
N PHE A 231 -11.54 -2.15 5.74
CA PHE A 231 -10.32 -1.38 5.89
C PHE A 231 -10.34 -0.57 7.18
N ILE A 232 -9.21 -0.57 7.86
CA ILE A 232 -8.91 0.30 8.99
C ILE A 232 -7.57 0.96 8.69
N GLY A 233 -7.49 2.28 8.80
CA GLY A 233 -6.22 2.98 8.58
C GLY A 233 -6.08 4.25 9.39
N THR A 234 -4.84 4.72 9.53
CA THR A 234 -4.48 5.94 10.25
C THR A 234 -3.65 6.86 9.38
N GLU A 235 -3.87 8.16 9.54
CA GLU A 235 -3.06 9.22 8.96
C GLU A 235 -2.84 10.30 10.03
N LEU A 236 -1.58 10.59 10.31
CA LEU A 236 -1.20 11.52 11.37
C LEU A 236 -1.40 12.97 10.96
N ASP A 237 -1.02 13.32 9.72
CA ASP A 237 -1.19 14.68 9.19
C ASP A 237 -2.65 14.97 8.89
N GLU A 238 -3.23 15.96 9.57
CA GLU A 238 -4.64 16.34 9.41
C GLU A 238 -4.97 16.78 7.98
N GLY A 239 -4.06 17.51 7.35
CA GLY A 239 -4.24 17.99 5.97
C GLY A 239 -4.28 16.84 4.97
N MET A 240 -3.41 15.84 5.14
CA MET A 240 -3.40 14.65 4.31
C MET A 240 -4.60 13.74 4.60
N TYR A 241 -4.97 13.59 5.89
CA TYR A 241 -6.17 12.87 6.29
C TYR A 241 -7.43 13.40 5.60
N GLU A 242 -7.67 14.72 5.60
CA GLU A 242 -8.84 15.30 4.93
C GLU A 242 -8.80 15.14 3.40
N LYS A 243 -7.60 15.22 2.77
CA LYS A 243 -7.44 14.91 1.34
C LYS A 243 -7.74 13.44 1.03
N ALA A 244 -7.18 12.50 1.79
CA ALA A 244 -7.40 11.08 1.63
C ALA A 244 -8.89 10.73 1.82
N LYS A 245 -9.50 11.22 2.87
CA LYS A 245 -10.92 11.03 3.17
C LYS A 245 -11.82 11.56 2.04
N SER A 246 -11.55 12.77 1.54
CA SER A 246 -12.29 13.35 0.41
C SER A 246 -12.14 12.49 -0.84
N TRP A 247 -10.95 12.00 -1.13
CA TRP A 247 -10.69 11.15 -2.29
C TRP A 247 -11.37 9.78 -2.18
N ILE A 248 -11.24 9.10 -1.04
CA ILE A 248 -11.91 7.82 -0.78
C ILE A 248 -13.43 7.96 -0.94
N PHE A 249 -14.01 9.05 -0.42
CA PHE A 249 -15.47 9.31 -0.49
C PHE A 249 -15.94 9.60 -1.93
N SER A 250 -15.15 10.35 -2.70
CA SER A 250 -15.52 10.75 -4.07
C SER A 250 -15.09 9.73 -5.14
N PHE A 251 -14.39 8.64 -4.76
CA PHE A 251 -13.86 7.70 -5.71
C PHE A 251 -14.93 6.91 -6.47
N ASN A 252 -14.82 6.89 -7.79
CA ASN A 252 -15.77 6.17 -8.64
C ASN A 252 -15.32 4.70 -8.83
N TYR A 253 -15.67 3.84 -7.87
CA TYR A 253 -15.35 2.42 -7.88
C TYR A 253 -15.84 1.69 -9.13
N ASN A 254 -17.04 2.03 -9.62
CA ASN A 254 -17.64 1.37 -10.78
C ASN A 254 -16.90 1.73 -12.08
N GLU A 255 -16.52 2.98 -12.25
CA GLU A 255 -15.75 3.42 -13.41
C GLU A 255 -14.35 2.80 -13.40
N TYR A 256 -13.68 2.80 -12.24
CA TYR A 256 -12.35 2.20 -12.10
C TYR A 256 -12.37 0.70 -12.42
N ARG A 257 -13.37 -0.03 -11.93
CA ARG A 257 -13.54 -1.46 -12.23
C ARG A 257 -13.75 -1.71 -13.72
N LYS A 258 -14.60 -0.94 -14.38
CA LYS A 258 -14.83 -1.07 -15.82
C LYS A 258 -13.58 -0.80 -16.64
N THR A 259 -12.76 0.14 -16.17
CA THR A 259 -11.56 0.58 -16.89
C THR A 259 -10.37 -0.35 -16.67
N PHE A 260 -10.16 -0.81 -15.44
CA PHE A 260 -8.92 -1.48 -15.02
C PHE A 260 -9.07 -2.95 -14.58
N LEU A 261 -10.27 -3.35 -14.21
CA LEU A 261 -10.51 -4.67 -13.64
C LEU A 261 -11.49 -5.49 -14.48
N SER A 262 -11.46 -5.38 -15.79
CA SER A 262 -12.36 -6.08 -16.73
C SER A 262 -12.30 -7.61 -16.54
N CYS A 263 -12.77 -8.06 -15.37
CA CYS A 263 -13.01 -9.46 -15.06
C CYS A 263 -14.44 -9.77 -15.47
N GLY A 264 -14.63 -10.65 -16.44
CA GLY A 264 -15.93 -11.17 -16.79
C GLY A 264 -16.64 -11.68 -15.52
N ASN A 265 -17.91 -11.30 -15.41
CA ASN A 265 -18.95 -11.67 -14.47
C ASN A 265 -19.19 -10.74 -13.29
N SER A 266 -20.40 -10.14 -13.35
CA SER A 266 -21.19 -9.47 -12.30
C SER A 266 -20.42 -8.67 -11.25
N LEU A 267 -20.44 -7.35 -11.43
CA LEU A 267 -20.01 -6.38 -10.41
C LEU A 267 -20.86 -6.55 -9.14
N PRO A 268 -20.24 -6.82 -7.98
CA PRO A 268 -20.98 -6.80 -6.72
C PRO A 268 -21.44 -5.37 -6.40
N THR A 269 -22.63 -5.26 -5.82
CA THR A 269 -23.17 -4.01 -5.30
C THR A 269 -22.46 -3.64 -4.01
N PHE A 270 -21.86 -2.45 -3.97
CA PHE A 270 -21.16 -1.96 -2.79
C PHE A 270 -22.11 -1.67 -1.61
N GLY A 271 -21.71 -2.17 -0.43
CA GLY A 271 -22.21 -1.68 0.83
C GLY A 271 -21.80 -0.21 1.06
N LYS A 272 -22.65 0.54 1.78
CA LYS A 272 -22.40 1.96 2.09
C LYS A 272 -21.09 2.12 2.84
N ILE A 273 -20.22 3.02 2.36
CA ILE A 273 -19.02 3.46 3.07
C ILE A 273 -19.48 4.20 4.33
N LYS A 274 -19.10 3.70 5.51
CA LYS A 274 -19.32 4.39 6.78
C LYS A 274 -17.97 4.92 7.27
N ILE A 275 -17.79 6.23 7.16
CA ILE A 275 -16.67 6.92 7.79
C ILE A 275 -17.10 7.24 9.22
N LYS A 276 -16.44 6.65 10.23
CA LYS A 276 -16.63 7.04 11.62
C LYS A 276 -15.61 8.12 11.97
N ARG A 277 -16.08 9.27 12.46
CA ARG A 277 -15.20 10.23 13.13
C ARG A 277 -14.69 9.59 14.42
N GLY A 278 -13.40 9.54 14.63
CA GLY A 278 -12.82 9.29 15.93
C GLY A 278 -13.42 10.31 16.92
N LYS A 279 -13.85 9.87 18.08
CA LYS A 279 -14.23 10.81 19.13
C LYS A 279 -12.91 11.47 19.56
N ASN A 280 -12.75 12.75 19.27
CA ASN A 280 -11.82 13.58 20.02
C ASN A 280 -12.24 13.46 21.48
N SER A 281 -11.43 12.76 22.29
CA SER A 281 -11.51 12.89 23.73
C SER A 281 -11.07 14.31 24.02
N GLY A 282 -12.06 15.19 24.23
CA GLY A 282 -11.76 16.52 24.74
C GLY A 282 -11.07 16.43 26.08
N ILE A 283 -9.96 17.08 26.20
CA ILE A 283 -9.50 17.85 27.36
C ILE A 283 -8.97 19.16 26.82
#